data_8d84061ff1ad2084e04a47ddba74c877
#
_entry.id   8d84061ff1ad2084e04a47ddba74c877
#
_cell.length_a   1.000
_cell.length_b   1.000
_cell.length_c   1.000
_cell.angle_alpha   90.00
_cell.angle_beta   90.00
_cell.angle_gamma   90.00
#
_symmetry.space_group_name_H-M   'P 1'
#
loop_
_entity.id
_entity.type
_entity.pdbx_description
1 polymer ?
#
loop_
_entity_poly.entity_id
_entity_poly.type
_entity_poly.pdbx_seq_one_letter_code
_entity_poly.pdbx_strand_id
1 'polypeptide(L)'
;MGNMAQMLLRMQGQRVYFDTNILIYVLDNTANHVDACLPFISAVAEGTMTGCTGEITLAELLVKPMRTNDMVSMTKIKSLFDGDYLEVFAHDRKSLELAAHLRATQGLRMIDAIHTAAAIVGNCKFMLTHDQQINQQARGIEVVDIGAFRN
;
A
#
# COMPACT_ATOMS: atom_id res chain seq x y z
N MET A 1 -5.80 10.45 18.58
CA MET A 1 -5.25 10.79 17.27
C MET A 1 -3.82 10.27 17.13
N GLY A 2 -3.50 9.63 16.04
CA GLY A 2 -2.13 9.23 15.74
C GLY A 2 -1.23 10.45 15.53
N ASN A 3 -0.01 10.37 16.04
CA ASN A 3 0.97 11.43 15.83
C ASN A 3 1.74 11.14 14.51
N MET A 4 1.44 11.91 13.46
CA MET A 4 2.04 11.77 12.14
C MET A 4 3.57 11.90 12.20
N ALA A 5 4.10 12.90 12.92
CA ALA A 5 5.53 13.12 12.99
C ALA A 5 6.26 11.93 13.64
N GLN A 6 5.71 11.36 14.70
CA GLN A 6 6.27 10.17 15.34
C GLN A 6 6.23 8.95 14.41
N MET A 7 5.14 8.77 13.68
CA MET A 7 5.03 7.65 12.73
C MET A 7 6.06 7.78 11.61
N LEU A 8 6.23 8.96 11.04
CA LEU A 8 7.23 9.20 10.00
C LEU A 8 8.65 8.95 10.50
N LEU A 9 8.97 9.32 11.74
CA LEU A 9 10.26 9.00 12.36
C LEU A 9 10.48 7.50 12.49
N ARG A 10 9.45 6.75 12.90
CA ARG A 10 9.54 5.29 13.02
C ARG A 10 9.73 4.61 11.67
N MET A 11 9.18 5.19 10.62
CA MET A 11 9.29 4.67 9.24
C MET A 11 10.57 5.09 8.53
N GLN A 12 11.33 6.00 9.10
CA GLN A 12 12.58 6.49 8.49
C GLN A 12 13.56 5.35 8.23
N GLY A 13 14.02 5.24 6.98
CA GLY A 13 14.92 4.16 6.56
C GLY A 13 14.25 2.79 6.42
N GLN A 14 12.93 2.71 6.61
CA GLN A 14 12.19 1.44 6.55
C GLN A 14 11.51 1.24 5.20
N ARG A 15 11.14 0.00 4.94
CA ARG A 15 10.32 -0.42 3.80
C ARG A 15 8.87 -0.40 4.23
N VAL A 16 8.05 0.39 3.53
CA VAL A 16 6.63 0.60 3.85
C VAL A 16 5.79 0.17 2.65
N TYR A 17 4.93 -0.81 2.86
CA TYR A 17 4.02 -1.29 1.83
C TYR A 17 2.78 -0.41 1.78
N PHE A 18 2.45 0.09 0.61
CA PHE A 18 1.23 0.86 0.36
C PHE A 18 0.15 -0.04 -0.21
N ASP A 19 -0.93 -0.22 0.54
CA ASP A 19 -2.13 -0.86 0.02
C ASP A 19 -2.74 -0.01 -1.10
N THR A 20 -3.49 -0.64 -1.98
CA THR A 20 -4.07 0.01 -3.16
C THR A 20 -4.90 1.25 -2.80
N ASN A 21 -5.69 1.21 -1.72
CA ASN A 21 -6.53 2.34 -1.34
C ASN A 21 -5.73 3.62 -1.05
N ILE A 22 -4.52 3.51 -0.52
CA ILE A 22 -3.65 4.67 -0.27
C ILE A 22 -3.29 5.37 -1.59
N LEU A 23 -2.92 4.59 -2.59
CA LEU A 23 -2.58 5.12 -3.92
C LEU A 23 -3.80 5.69 -4.64
N ILE A 24 -4.98 5.06 -4.49
CA ILE A 24 -6.24 5.58 -5.01
C ILE A 24 -6.53 6.96 -4.43
N TYR A 25 -6.40 7.14 -3.12
CA TYR A 25 -6.67 8.43 -2.47
C TYR A 25 -5.79 9.55 -3.02
N VAL A 26 -4.54 9.25 -3.30
CA VAL A 26 -3.59 10.23 -3.86
C VAL A 26 -3.88 10.50 -5.34
N LEU A 27 -4.06 9.46 -6.15
CA LEU A 27 -4.29 9.60 -7.58
C LEU A 27 -5.64 10.27 -7.90
N ASP A 28 -6.68 9.95 -7.14
CA ASP A 28 -8.01 10.51 -7.32
C ASP A 28 -8.23 11.80 -6.52
N ASN A 29 -7.24 12.25 -5.75
CA ASN A 29 -7.35 13.41 -4.85
C ASN A 29 -8.61 13.29 -3.96
N THR A 30 -8.80 12.12 -3.35
CA THR A 30 -10.02 11.79 -2.61
C THR A 30 -10.16 12.65 -1.36
N ALA A 31 -11.22 13.47 -1.33
CA ALA A 31 -11.50 14.35 -0.19
C ALA A 31 -11.52 13.58 1.14
N ASN A 32 -11.02 14.18 2.20
CA ASN A 32 -10.91 13.63 3.56
C ASN A 32 -9.89 12.50 3.73
N HIS A 33 -9.24 12.03 2.67
CA HIS A 33 -8.25 10.96 2.76
C HIS A 33 -6.88 11.37 2.23
N VAL A 34 -6.83 12.17 1.16
CA VAL A 34 -5.57 12.53 0.49
C VAL A 34 -4.59 13.23 1.43
N ASP A 35 -5.07 14.14 2.27
CA ASP A 35 -4.21 14.92 3.17
C ASP A 35 -3.47 14.03 4.17
N ALA A 36 -4.11 12.96 4.64
CA ALA A 36 -3.48 12.00 5.53
C ALA A 36 -2.43 11.12 4.81
N CYS A 37 -2.57 10.94 3.50
CA CYS A 37 -1.64 10.13 2.70
C CYS A 37 -0.40 10.90 2.25
N LEU A 38 -0.53 12.20 1.97
CA LEU A 38 0.53 13.01 1.37
C LEU A 38 1.86 13.02 2.14
N PRO A 39 1.89 13.07 3.48
CA PRO A 39 3.17 13.02 4.20
C PRO A 39 3.97 11.74 3.93
N PHE A 40 3.31 10.60 3.78
CA PHE A 40 3.97 9.34 3.45
C PHE A 40 4.50 9.34 2.00
N ILE A 41 3.70 9.86 1.08
CA ILE A 41 4.09 10.01 -0.33
C ILE A 41 5.30 10.93 -0.46
N SER A 42 5.29 12.06 0.25
CA SER A 42 6.42 12.99 0.27
C SER A 42 7.69 12.35 0.83
N ALA A 43 7.55 11.58 1.90
CA ALA A 43 8.69 10.87 2.51
C ALA A 43 9.33 9.87 1.53
N VAL A 44 8.53 9.18 0.73
CA VAL A 44 9.06 8.29 -0.33
C VAL A 44 9.77 9.11 -1.40
N ALA A 45 9.18 10.21 -1.86
CA ALA A 45 9.77 11.07 -2.88
C ALA A 45 11.09 11.68 -2.41
N GLU A 46 11.21 12.01 -1.13
CA GLU A 46 12.42 12.56 -0.51
C GLU A 46 13.48 11.48 -0.20
N GLY A 47 13.14 10.21 -0.34
CA GLY A 47 14.04 9.10 -0.04
C GLY A 47 14.22 8.80 1.45
N THR A 48 13.35 9.32 2.32
CA THR A 48 13.43 9.05 3.76
C THR A 48 12.89 7.67 4.13
N MET A 49 12.04 7.10 3.30
CA MET A 49 11.57 5.71 3.39
C MET A 49 11.49 5.09 1.99
N THR A 50 11.46 3.76 1.94
CA THR A 50 11.24 3.03 0.69
C THR A 50 9.77 2.65 0.58
N GLY A 51 9.09 3.20 -0.42
CA GLY A 51 7.70 2.84 -0.72
C GLY A 51 7.65 1.57 -1.55
N CYS A 52 6.78 0.64 -1.16
CA CYS A 52 6.61 -0.65 -1.82
C CYS A 52 5.13 -0.90 -2.10
N THR A 53 4.85 -1.70 -3.12
CA THR A 53 3.52 -2.22 -3.39
C THR A 53 3.64 -3.53 -4.18
N GLY A 54 2.53 -4.18 -4.50
CA GLY A 54 2.53 -5.39 -5.32
C GLY A 54 2.05 -5.13 -6.73
N GLU A 55 2.41 -5.99 -7.67
CA GLU A 55 1.91 -5.94 -9.05
C GLU A 55 0.38 -5.97 -9.12
N ILE A 56 -0.28 -6.63 -8.17
CA ILE A 56 -1.75 -6.67 -8.11
C ILE A 56 -2.36 -5.26 -7.97
N THR A 57 -1.65 -4.34 -7.35
CA THR A 57 -2.07 -2.94 -7.22
C THR A 57 -2.25 -2.28 -8.59
N LEU A 58 -1.38 -2.60 -9.55
CA LEU A 58 -1.52 -2.11 -10.92
C LEU A 58 -2.89 -2.48 -11.51
N ALA A 59 -3.28 -3.75 -11.38
CA ALA A 59 -4.58 -4.22 -11.85
C ALA A 59 -5.73 -3.48 -11.18
N GLU A 60 -5.68 -3.35 -9.86
CA GLU A 60 -6.73 -2.65 -9.10
C GLU A 60 -6.85 -1.18 -9.50
N LEU A 61 -5.73 -0.49 -9.69
CA LEU A 61 -5.70 0.92 -10.08
C LEU A 61 -6.22 1.15 -11.50
N LEU A 62 -5.99 0.22 -12.42
CA LEU A 62 -6.37 0.38 -13.82
C LEU A 62 -7.85 0.12 -14.12
N VAL A 63 -8.59 -0.52 -13.24
CA VAL A 63 -9.99 -0.88 -13.48
C VAL A 63 -10.85 0.35 -13.80
N LYS A 64 -10.81 1.37 -12.95
CA LYS A 64 -11.64 2.57 -13.12
C LYS A 64 -11.29 3.33 -14.40
N PRO A 65 -10.03 3.71 -14.66
CA PRO A 65 -9.73 4.44 -15.89
C PRO A 65 -9.97 3.62 -17.15
N MET A 66 -9.86 2.30 -17.11
CA MET A 66 -10.22 1.45 -18.25
C MET A 66 -11.71 1.46 -18.51
N ARG A 67 -12.55 1.46 -17.46
CA ARG A 67 -14.02 1.57 -17.62
C ARG A 67 -14.44 2.89 -18.22
N THR A 68 -13.73 3.97 -17.94
CA THR A 68 -14.06 5.32 -18.38
C THR A 68 -13.26 5.77 -19.60
N ASN A 69 -12.39 4.93 -20.15
CA ASN A 69 -11.48 5.25 -21.26
C ASN A 69 -10.60 6.47 -20.95
N ASP A 70 -10.17 6.62 -19.70
CA ASP A 70 -9.32 7.72 -19.26
C ASP A 70 -7.85 7.38 -19.51
N MET A 71 -7.37 7.71 -20.71
CA MET A 71 -6.01 7.43 -21.15
C MET A 71 -4.97 8.18 -20.33
N VAL A 72 -5.27 9.38 -19.86
CA VAL A 72 -4.35 10.19 -19.04
C VAL A 72 -4.08 9.49 -17.72
N SER A 73 -5.13 9.05 -17.02
CA SER A 73 -4.99 8.31 -15.77
C SER A 73 -4.28 6.98 -15.96
N MET A 74 -4.59 6.23 -17.03
CA MET A 74 -3.89 4.99 -17.34
C MET A 74 -2.38 5.21 -17.51
N THR A 75 -1.99 6.24 -18.22
CA THR A 75 -0.58 6.59 -18.44
C THR A 75 0.12 6.94 -17.14
N LYS A 76 -0.52 7.75 -16.28
CA LYS A 76 0.02 8.09 -14.96
C LYS A 76 0.25 6.87 -14.09
N ILE A 77 -0.72 5.96 -14.05
CA ILE A 77 -0.62 4.73 -13.26
C ILE A 77 0.53 3.87 -13.75
N LYS A 78 0.62 3.63 -15.07
CA LYS A 78 1.71 2.84 -15.64
C LYS A 78 3.08 3.45 -15.37
N SER A 79 3.19 4.78 -15.47
CA SER A 79 4.44 5.49 -15.15
C SER A 79 4.86 5.32 -13.70
N LEU A 80 3.90 5.28 -12.76
CA LEU A 80 4.18 5.03 -11.36
C LEU A 80 4.85 3.66 -11.13
N PHE A 81 4.44 2.64 -11.90
CA PHE A 81 4.99 1.28 -11.80
C PHE A 81 6.28 1.08 -12.60
N ASP A 82 6.49 1.85 -13.65
CA ASP A 82 7.69 1.76 -14.50
C ASP A 82 8.86 2.59 -13.98
N GLY A 83 8.61 3.51 -13.06
CA GLY A 83 9.62 4.40 -12.48
C GLY A 83 10.29 3.82 -11.23
N ASP A 84 11.20 4.61 -10.65
CA ASP A 84 11.94 4.25 -9.44
C ASP A 84 11.24 4.71 -8.15
N TYR A 85 10.02 5.20 -8.24
CA TYR A 85 9.28 5.76 -7.10
C TYR A 85 8.89 4.69 -6.10
N LEU A 86 8.35 3.57 -6.59
CA LEU A 86 7.93 2.43 -5.77
C LEU A 86 8.72 1.20 -6.14
N GLU A 87 9.07 0.40 -5.13
CA GLU A 87 9.51 -0.96 -5.35
C GLU A 87 8.27 -1.86 -5.49
N VAL A 88 8.14 -2.53 -6.62
CA VAL A 88 6.95 -3.31 -6.96
C VAL A 88 7.26 -4.80 -6.87
N PHE A 89 6.54 -5.53 -6.01
CA PHE A 89 6.77 -6.95 -5.77
C PHE A 89 5.95 -7.81 -6.71
N ALA A 90 6.57 -8.83 -7.29
CA ALA A 90 5.87 -9.91 -7.96
C ALA A 90 5.14 -10.78 -6.91
N HIS A 91 4.02 -11.36 -7.30
CA HIS A 91 3.28 -12.34 -6.48
C HIS A 91 3.70 -13.74 -6.90
N ASP A 92 4.87 -14.16 -6.45
CA ASP A 92 5.40 -15.47 -6.76
C ASP A 92 4.71 -16.57 -5.95
N ARG A 93 5.10 -17.83 -6.19
CA ARG A 93 4.50 -18.98 -5.51
C ARG A 93 4.63 -18.87 -4.00
N LYS A 94 5.80 -18.49 -3.48
CA LYS A 94 6.05 -18.34 -2.04
C LYS A 94 5.08 -17.31 -1.43
N SER A 95 4.92 -16.18 -2.08
CA SER A 95 4.01 -15.13 -1.65
C SER A 95 2.55 -15.61 -1.68
N LEU A 96 2.14 -16.31 -2.73
CA LEU A 96 0.77 -16.81 -2.86
C LEU A 96 0.46 -17.94 -1.87
N GLU A 97 1.41 -18.79 -1.56
CA GLU A 97 1.24 -19.80 -0.51
C GLU A 97 1.04 -19.15 0.86
N LEU A 98 1.78 -18.09 1.16
CA LEU A 98 1.60 -17.32 2.38
C LEU A 98 0.23 -16.63 2.40
N ALA A 99 -0.21 -16.08 1.27
CA ALA A 99 -1.54 -15.47 1.16
C ALA A 99 -2.65 -16.48 1.46
N ALA A 100 -2.54 -17.69 0.93
CA ALA A 100 -3.48 -18.77 1.21
C ALA A 100 -3.51 -19.11 2.70
N HIS A 101 -2.35 -19.20 3.34
CA HIS A 101 -2.23 -19.45 4.78
C HIS A 101 -2.89 -18.34 5.61
N LEU A 102 -2.64 -17.09 5.28
CA LEU A 102 -3.25 -15.93 5.96
C LEU A 102 -4.76 -15.92 5.81
N ARG A 103 -5.26 -16.23 4.62
CA ARG A 103 -6.71 -16.35 4.43
C ARG A 103 -7.30 -17.48 5.26
N ALA A 104 -6.67 -18.64 5.25
CA ALA A 104 -7.17 -19.82 5.97
C ALA A 104 -7.15 -19.64 7.49
N THR A 105 -6.14 -18.96 8.03
CA THR A 105 -5.94 -18.85 9.48
C THR A 105 -6.49 -17.56 10.09
N GLN A 106 -6.59 -16.48 9.31
CA GLN A 106 -7.01 -15.16 9.80
C GLN A 106 -8.30 -14.66 9.17
N GLY A 107 -8.85 -15.37 8.18
CA GLY A 107 -10.12 -15.00 7.55
C GLY A 107 -10.05 -13.75 6.68
N LEU A 108 -8.86 -13.35 6.23
CA LEU A 108 -8.72 -12.21 5.32
C LEU A 108 -9.38 -12.50 3.97
N ARG A 109 -9.91 -11.46 3.31
CA ARG A 109 -10.26 -11.58 1.90
C ARG A 109 -9.01 -11.92 1.10
N MET A 110 -9.17 -12.66 0.00
CA MET A 110 -8.01 -13.12 -0.77
C MET A 110 -7.11 -11.95 -1.22
N ILE A 111 -7.72 -10.85 -1.68
CA ILE A 111 -6.95 -9.68 -2.12
C ILE A 111 -6.13 -9.06 -0.97
N ASP A 112 -6.70 -8.97 0.22
CA ASP A 112 -6.00 -8.44 1.40
C ASP A 112 -4.88 -9.37 1.84
N ALA A 113 -5.11 -10.67 1.75
CA ALA A 113 -4.10 -11.69 2.04
C ALA A 113 -2.93 -11.60 1.04
N ILE A 114 -3.21 -11.37 -0.24
CA ILE A 114 -2.17 -11.22 -1.27
C ILE A 114 -1.30 -9.98 -0.97
N HIS A 115 -1.90 -8.85 -0.64
CA HIS A 115 -1.15 -7.64 -0.26
C HIS A 115 -0.30 -7.86 1.00
N THR A 116 -0.89 -8.43 2.04
CA THR A 116 -0.20 -8.68 3.30
C THR A 116 0.98 -9.64 3.10
N ALA A 117 0.76 -10.72 2.35
CA ALA A 117 1.82 -11.68 2.03
C ALA A 117 2.97 -11.02 1.24
N ALA A 118 2.64 -10.19 0.26
CA ALA A 118 3.66 -9.47 -0.52
C ALA A 118 4.50 -8.56 0.38
N ALA A 119 3.86 -7.85 1.29
CA ALA A 119 4.56 -6.99 2.24
C ALA A 119 5.51 -7.79 3.14
N ILE A 120 5.06 -8.94 3.64
CA ILE A 120 5.87 -9.81 4.50
C ILE A 120 7.06 -10.40 3.73
N VAL A 121 6.81 -11.01 2.57
CA VAL A 121 7.86 -11.61 1.73
C VAL A 121 8.84 -10.56 1.23
N GLY A 122 8.37 -9.35 0.97
CA GLY A 122 9.20 -8.21 0.57
C GLY A 122 9.95 -7.54 1.72
N ASN A 123 9.89 -8.08 2.92
CA ASN A 123 10.57 -7.56 4.12
C ASN A 123 10.17 -6.12 4.47
N CYS A 124 8.92 -5.76 4.24
CA CYS A 124 8.39 -4.48 4.71
C CYS A 124 8.15 -4.55 6.22
N LYS A 125 8.52 -3.50 6.93
CA LYS A 125 8.26 -3.39 8.36
C LYS A 125 6.87 -2.87 8.65
N PHE A 126 6.34 -2.04 7.76
CA PHE A 126 5.03 -1.42 7.89
C PHE A 126 4.17 -1.68 6.65
N MET A 127 2.87 -1.75 6.88
CA MET A 127 1.87 -1.75 5.82
C MET A 127 0.87 -0.63 6.09
N LEU A 128 0.81 0.33 5.18
CA LEU A 128 -0.10 1.46 5.27
C LEU A 128 -1.38 1.15 4.51
N THR A 129 -2.51 1.19 5.19
CA THR A 129 -3.82 0.84 4.64
C THR A 129 -4.92 1.68 5.26
N HIS A 130 -6.11 1.62 4.69
CA HIS A 130 -7.35 2.10 5.32
C HIS A 130 -8.36 0.96 5.48
N ASP A 131 -7.95 -0.28 5.21
CA ASP A 131 -8.83 -1.44 5.38
C ASP A 131 -8.75 -1.95 6.82
N GLN A 132 -9.85 -1.78 7.56
CA GLN A 132 -9.96 -2.20 8.95
C GLN A 132 -10.03 -3.72 9.12
N GLN A 133 -10.23 -4.48 8.04
CA GLN A 133 -10.27 -5.94 8.08
C GLN A 133 -8.88 -6.57 8.09
N ILE A 134 -7.84 -5.83 7.70
CA ILE A 134 -6.47 -6.32 7.76
C ILE A 134 -6.02 -6.33 9.22
N ASN A 135 -5.64 -7.52 9.70
CA ASN A 135 -5.24 -7.72 11.08
C ASN A 135 -3.94 -6.96 11.39
N GLN A 136 -3.98 -6.12 12.42
CA GLN A 136 -2.86 -5.29 12.83
C GLN A 136 -1.67 -6.07 13.39
N GLN A 137 -1.79 -7.39 13.61
CA GLN A 137 -0.76 -8.21 14.24
C GLN A 137 -0.19 -9.29 13.32
N ALA A 138 -0.19 -9.09 12.01
CA ALA A 138 0.34 -10.07 11.09
C ALA A 138 1.88 -10.15 11.16
N ARG A 139 2.40 -11.19 11.77
CA ARG A 139 3.75 -11.78 11.62
C ARG A 139 4.90 -10.79 11.34
N GLY A 140 5.23 -9.92 12.28
CA GLY A 140 6.40 -9.06 12.17
C GLY A 140 6.23 -7.83 11.29
N ILE A 141 5.03 -7.62 10.74
CA ILE A 141 4.68 -6.40 10.04
C ILE A 141 3.69 -5.59 10.88
N GLU A 142 3.91 -4.30 10.99
CA GLU A 142 2.98 -3.40 11.67
C GLU A 142 2.03 -2.81 10.63
N VAL A 143 0.73 -3.04 10.80
CA VAL A 143 -0.32 -2.46 9.97
C VAL A 143 -0.72 -1.12 10.54
N VAL A 144 -0.65 -0.07 9.71
CA VAL A 144 -0.93 1.31 10.10
C VAL A 144 -2.17 1.79 9.34
N ASP A 145 -3.21 2.14 10.08
CA ASP A 145 -4.45 2.67 9.49
C ASP A 145 -4.30 4.17 9.23
N ILE A 146 -4.44 4.56 7.97
CA ILE A 146 -4.39 5.97 7.56
C ILE A 146 -5.48 6.80 8.25
N GLY A 147 -6.59 6.19 8.63
CA GLY A 147 -7.68 6.85 9.36
C GLY A 147 -7.27 7.45 10.69
N ALA A 148 -6.19 6.93 11.31
CA ALA A 148 -5.66 7.47 12.55
C ALA A 148 -5.09 8.90 12.42
N PHE A 149 -4.79 9.34 11.19
CA PHE A 149 -4.15 10.64 10.90
C PHE A 149 -5.11 11.63 10.24
N ARG A 150 -6.38 11.29 10.13
CA ARG A 150 -7.38 12.21 9.59
C ARG A 150 -7.76 13.26 10.65
N ASN A 151 -7.89 14.50 10.22
CA ASN A 151 -8.40 15.60 11.03
C ASN A 151 -9.93 15.63 11.03
#